data_92564e43a16766d1a48cd18d73396f89
#
_entry.id   92564e43a16766d1a48cd18d73396f89
#
_cell.length_a   1.000
_cell.length_b   1.000
_cell.length_c   1.000
_cell.angle_alpha   90.00
_cell.angle_beta   90.00
_cell.angle_gamma   90.00
#
_symmetry.space_group_name_H-M   'P 1'
#
loop_
_entity.id
_entity.type
_entity.pdbx_description
1 polymer ?
#
loop_
_entity_poly.entity_id
_entity_poly.type
_entity_poly.pdbx_seq_one_letter_code
_entity_poly.pdbx_strand_id
1 'polypeptide(L)'
;MKSLTNFLPRLQLYTIKVVLLFVLVQMILRVVFWLRFKSPLDPIPASDLLQAFYLGLKYDLQVSLVLALPILLLGWIKPLHPVNSNSGKRLWFIYTGFMMLLLLAVYATDFGHYAYLEQRLNATALRFLENLQISATMVWQTYPVITGGLVLILLVYTSLVVFRFATGYIQPIPGQYNRWYKKTAIVIITFFVVLFGLYGKISWYPLRWSDAFFSTHVFSGQLATNPILYFFNTLKNKDEAFDLPAAKESYPLMAEYLGIDNPNPDKLDYVRTYEFDTSPGRKEPNVVVVILESFASYKSGLGNNPLDPTPNLDRLAAEGHFYRNFYVT
;
A
#
# COMPACT_ATOMS: atom_id res chain seq x y z
N MET A 1 -2.44 -32.28 -19.99
CA MET A 1 -2.57 -31.86 -18.58
C MET A 1 -2.53 -33.01 -17.56
N LYS A 2 -3.05 -34.20 -17.83
CA LYS A 2 -3.06 -35.32 -16.85
C LYS A 2 -1.66 -35.86 -16.47
N SER A 3 -0.61 -35.68 -17.27
CA SER A 3 0.73 -36.24 -16.95
C SER A 3 1.53 -35.42 -15.93
N LEU A 4 1.49 -34.08 -15.98
CA LEU A 4 2.21 -33.20 -15.05
C LEU A 4 1.61 -33.23 -13.63
N THR A 5 0.29 -33.33 -13.52
CA THR A 5 -0.39 -33.42 -12.23
C THR A 5 -0.11 -34.71 -11.46
N ASN A 6 0.32 -35.77 -12.15
CA ASN A 6 0.70 -37.04 -11.52
C ASN A 6 2.14 -37.05 -11.02
N PHE A 7 3.00 -36.14 -11.52
CA PHE A 7 4.41 -36.08 -11.16
C PHE A 7 4.67 -35.25 -9.87
N LEU A 8 3.85 -34.21 -9.63
CA LEU A 8 4.01 -33.36 -8.46
C LEU A 8 3.41 -33.99 -7.20
N PRO A 9 4.07 -33.86 -6.04
CA PRO A 9 3.46 -34.24 -4.77
C PRO A 9 2.18 -33.47 -4.50
N ARG A 10 1.23 -34.10 -3.83
CA ARG A 10 -0.11 -33.54 -3.64
C ARG A 10 -0.13 -32.26 -2.81
N LEU A 11 0.79 -32.15 -1.84
CA LEU A 11 0.95 -30.92 -1.06
C LEU A 11 1.37 -29.76 -1.94
N GLN A 12 2.42 -29.94 -2.77
CA GLN A 12 2.91 -28.89 -3.67
C GLN A 12 1.85 -28.49 -4.71
N LEU A 13 1.16 -29.49 -5.28
CA LEU A 13 0.09 -29.22 -6.25
C LEU A 13 -1.04 -28.39 -5.60
N TYR A 14 -1.43 -28.73 -4.36
CA TYR A 14 -2.43 -27.97 -3.62
C TYR A 14 -1.94 -26.54 -3.36
N THR A 15 -0.71 -26.37 -2.89
CA THR A 15 -0.12 -25.06 -2.60
C THR A 15 0.00 -24.20 -3.86
N ILE A 16 0.42 -24.77 -4.99
CA ILE A 16 0.46 -24.04 -6.28
C ILE A 16 -0.92 -23.49 -6.63
N LYS A 17 -1.99 -24.30 -6.43
CA LYS A 17 -3.34 -23.83 -6.73
C LYS A 17 -3.79 -22.71 -5.78
N VAL A 18 -3.39 -22.75 -4.51
CA VAL A 18 -3.62 -21.64 -3.56
C VAL A 18 -2.88 -20.38 -4.02
N VAL A 19 -1.59 -20.49 -4.36
CA VAL A 19 -0.80 -19.36 -4.86
C VAL A 19 -1.42 -18.76 -6.12
N LEU A 20 -1.78 -19.61 -7.09
CA LEU A 20 -2.41 -19.16 -8.34
C LEU A 20 -3.74 -18.47 -8.10
N LEU A 21 -4.55 -18.93 -7.14
CA LEU A 21 -5.79 -18.26 -6.76
C LEU A 21 -5.54 -16.85 -6.24
N PHE A 22 -4.60 -16.70 -5.29
CA PHE A 22 -4.26 -15.39 -4.72
C PHE A 22 -3.67 -14.45 -5.78
N VAL A 23 -2.75 -14.94 -6.63
CA VAL A 23 -2.19 -14.16 -7.74
C VAL A 23 -3.30 -13.71 -8.71
N LEU A 24 -4.20 -14.61 -9.09
CA LEU A 24 -5.29 -14.29 -10.01
C LEU A 24 -6.20 -13.19 -9.46
N VAL A 25 -6.59 -13.30 -8.18
CA VAL A 25 -7.44 -12.29 -7.53
C VAL A 25 -6.71 -10.93 -7.49
N GLN A 26 -5.45 -10.90 -7.10
CA GLN A 26 -4.66 -9.65 -7.05
C GLN A 26 -4.49 -9.04 -8.44
N MET A 27 -4.24 -9.85 -9.47
CA MET A 27 -4.14 -9.36 -10.85
C MET A 27 -5.48 -8.80 -11.37
N ILE A 28 -6.61 -9.43 -11.05
CA ILE A 28 -7.94 -8.90 -11.38
C ILE A 28 -8.13 -7.53 -10.69
N LEU A 29 -7.82 -7.44 -9.39
CA LEU A 29 -7.91 -6.18 -8.63
C LEU A 29 -6.98 -5.11 -9.20
N ARG A 30 -5.80 -5.46 -9.69
CA ARG A 30 -4.88 -4.55 -10.39
C ARG A 30 -5.47 -4.03 -11.70
N VAL A 31 -6.12 -4.88 -12.49
CA VAL A 31 -6.84 -4.45 -13.70
C VAL A 31 -7.98 -3.50 -13.33
N VAL A 32 -8.76 -3.83 -12.28
CA VAL A 32 -9.85 -2.96 -11.81
C VAL A 32 -9.29 -1.62 -11.32
N PHE A 33 -8.16 -1.63 -10.59
CA PHE A 33 -7.47 -0.42 -10.16
C PHE A 33 -7.06 0.45 -11.34
N TRP A 34 -6.41 -0.12 -12.35
CA TRP A 34 -6.06 0.59 -13.57
C TRP A 34 -7.29 1.19 -14.27
N LEU A 35 -8.34 0.40 -14.49
CA LEU A 35 -9.56 0.88 -15.16
C LEU A 35 -10.26 1.99 -14.39
N ARG A 36 -10.23 1.95 -13.04
CA ARG A 36 -10.90 2.92 -12.18
C ARG A 36 -10.16 4.25 -12.07
N PHE A 37 -8.82 4.22 -12.06
CA PHE A 37 -8.01 5.38 -11.72
C PHE A 37 -7.15 5.91 -12.87
N LYS A 38 -7.14 5.26 -14.05
CA LYS A 38 -6.45 5.80 -15.22
C LYS A 38 -7.03 7.17 -15.62
N SER A 39 -6.14 8.13 -15.91
CA SER A 39 -6.54 9.41 -16.45
C SER A 39 -6.60 9.35 -17.98
N PRO A 40 -7.68 9.84 -18.61
CA PRO A 40 -7.71 10.01 -20.07
C PRO A 40 -6.79 11.14 -20.55
N LEU A 41 -6.49 12.13 -19.69
CA LEU A 41 -5.69 13.31 -20.02
C LEU A 41 -4.18 13.04 -19.91
N ASP A 42 -3.80 12.00 -19.15
CA ASP A 42 -2.40 11.60 -18.95
C ASP A 42 -2.29 10.06 -19.09
N PRO A 43 -2.33 9.52 -20.32
CA PRO A 43 -2.32 8.09 -20.56
C PRO A 43 -0.93 7.49 -20.31
N ILE A 44 -0.90 6.36 -19.61
CA ILE A 44 0.35 5.62 -19.39
C ILE A 44 0.90 5.13 -20.73
N PRO A 45 2.21 5.31 -21.04
CA PRO A 45 2.84 4.68 -22.19
C PRO A 45 2.69 3.16 -22.15
N ALA A 46 2.49 2.52 -23.30
CA ALA A 46 2.26 1.07 -23.38
C ALA A 46 3.41 0.24 -22.80
N SER A 47 4.67 0.70 -22.97
CA SER A 47 5.85 0.10 -22.34
C SER A 47 5.76 0.08 -20.83
N ASP A 48 5.39 1.22 -20.24
CA ASP A 48 5.30 1.41 -18.80
C ASP A 48 4.13 0.62 -18.21
N LEU A 49 3.03 0.55 -18.95
CA LEU A 49 1.87 -0.27 -18.57
C LEU A 49 2.26 -1.75 -18.50
N LEU A 50 2.94 -2.28 -19.52
CA LEU A 50 3.42 -3.66 -19.53
C LEU A 50 4.40 -3.92 -18.38
N GLN A 51 5.32 -2.99 -18.13
CA GLN A 51 6.28 -3.12 -17.03
C GLN A 51 5.59 -3.05 -15.66
N ALA A 52 4.58 -2.19 -15.49
CA ALA A 52 3.78 -2.12 -14.27
C ALA A 52 3.07 -3.44 -13.97
N PHE A 53 2.44 -4.07 -14.97
CA PHE A 53 1.81 -5.38 -14.82
C PHE A 53 2.82 -6.49 -14.56
N TYR A 54 3.99 -6.47 -15.22
CA TYR A 54 5.05 -7.44 -14.97
C TYR A 54 5.62 -7.37 -13.55
N LEU A 55 5.95 -6.18 -13.08
CA LEU A 55 6.42 -5.96 -11.71
C LEU A 55 5.31 -6.28 -10.70
N GLY A 56 4.08 -5.85 -11.00
CA GLY A 56 2.92 -6.14 -10.19
C GLY A 56 2.68 -7.64 -10.00
N LEU A 57 2.79 -8.43 -11.07
CA LEU A 57 2.70 -9.89 -10.99
C LEU A 57 3.76 -10.48 -10.04
N LYS A 58 4.99 -9.94 -10.06
CA LYS A 58 6.06 -10.40 -9.14
C LYS A 58 5.75 -10.08 -7.68
N TYR A 59 5.27 -8.87 -7.40
CA TYR A 59 4.86 -8.49 -6.04
C TYR A 59 3.66 -9.31 -5.56
N ASP A 60 2.68 -9.54 -6.44
CA ASP A 60 1.50 -10.35 -6.12
C ASP A 60 1.90 -11.82 -5.85
N LEU A 61 2.91 -12.34 -6.59
CA LEU A 61 3.48 -13.65 -6.35
C LEU A 61 4.19 -13.73 -4.98
N GLN A 62 4.98 -12.69 -4.60
CA GLN A 62 5.62 -12.63 -3.28
C GLN A 62 4.59 -12.72 -2.15
N VAL A 63 3.53 -11.89 -2.20
CA VAL A 63 2.45 -11.92 -1.20
C VAL A 63 1.78 -13.30 -1.19
N SER A 64 1.44 -13.84 -2.34
CA SER A 64 0.77 -15.14 -2.45
C SER A 64 1.61 -16.29 -1.90
N LEU A 65 2.93 -16.25 -2.11
CA LEU A 65 3.86 -17.23 -1.54
C LEU A 65 3.93 -17.12 -0.01
N VAL A 66 4.00 -15.90 0.53
CA VAL A 66 3.96 -15.68 1.99
C VAL A 66 2.68 -16.23 2.59
N LEU A 67 1.52 -15.97 1.98
CA LEU A 67 0.23 -16.51 2.42
C LEU A 67 0.16 -18.06 2.31
N ALA A 68 0.91 -18.66 1.39
CA ALA A 68 0.94 -20.10 1.22
C ALA A 68 1.99 -20.81 2.10
N LEU A 69 2.94 -20.08 2.71
CA LEU A 69 4.00 -20.68 3.55
C LEU A 69 3.47 -21.58 4.68
N PRO A 70 2.43 -21.21 5.45
CA PRO A 70 1.93 -22.10 6.50
C PRO A 70 1.46 -23.46 5.97
N ILE A 71 0.89 -23.51 4.76
CA ILE A 71 0.47 -24.76 4.11
C ILE A 71 1.69 -25.62 3.79
N LEU A 72 2.74 -25.01 3.26
CA LEU A 72 3.98 -25.73 2.92
C LEU A 72 4.70 -26.25 4.17
N LEU A 73 4.75 -25.46 5.24
CA LEU A 73 5.45 -25.80 6.47
C LEU A 73 4.70 -26.87 7.28
N LEU A 74 3.39 -26.72 7.44
CA LEU A 74 2.58 -27.58 8.30
C LEU A 74 1.88 -28.73 7.56
N GLY A 75 1.72 -28.62 6.25
CA GLY A 75 1.03 -29.62 5.44
C GLY A 75 1.73 -31.00 5.36
N TRP A 76 2.96 -31.12 5.82
CA TRP A 76 3.67 -32.39 5.96
C TRP A 76 3.19 -33.21 7.16
N ILE A 77 2.58 -32.57 8.13
CA ILE A 77 2.05 -33.23 9.34
C ILE A 77 0.80 -33.98 8.95
N LYS A 78 0.75 -35.30 9.21
CA LYS A 78 -0.35 -36.19 8.77
C LYS A 78 -1.77 -35.64 9.01
N PRO A 79 -2.17 -35.17 10.22
CA PRO A 79 -3.50 -34.64 10.47
C PRO A 79 -3.78 -33.30 9.75
N LEU A 80 -2.72 -32.53 9.42
CA LEU A 80 -2.84 -31.23 8.75
C LEU A 80 -2.66 -31.33 7.23
N HIS A 81 -2.42 -32.52 6.68
CA HIS A 81 -2.21 -32.67 5.23
C HIS A 81 -3.44 -32.26 4.42
N PRO A 82 -3.33 -31.29 3.46
CA PRO A 82 -4.48 -30.69 2.80
C PRO A 82 -5.28 -31.63 1.89
N VAL A 83 -4.71 -32.78 1.52
CA VAL A 83 -5.37 -33.72 0.61
C VAL A 83 -5.71 -35.04 1.30
N ASN A 84 -4.83 -35.54 2.19
CA ASN A 84 -4.96 -36.89 2.78
C ASN A 84 -5.74 -36.89 4.12
N SER A 85 -5.97 -35.72 4.73
CA SER A 85 -6.70 -35.58 6.01
C SER A 85 -7.95 -34.76 5.85
N ASN A 86 -9.08 -35.19 6.41
CA ASN A 86 -10.31 -34.41 6.40
C ASN A 86 -10.18 -33.15 7.29
N SER A 87 -9.48 -33.27 8.43
CA SER A 87 -9.19 -32.13 9.30
C SER A 87 -8.30 -31.11 8.59
N GLY A 88 -7.27 -31.60 7.88
CA GLY A 88 -6.39 -30.76 7.08
C GLY A 88 -7.13 -30.03 5.94
N LYS A 89 -7.99 -30.74 5.20
CA LYS A 89 -8.84 -30.13 4.16
C LYS A 89 -9.67 -28.99 4.72
N ARG A 90 -10.36 -29.23 5.85
CA ARG A 90 -11.20 -28.22 6.50
C ARG A 90 -10.40 -27.04 7.02
N LEU A 91 -9.27 -27.29 7.67
CA LEU A 91 -8.38 -26.25 8.20
C LEU A 91 -7.90 -25.32 7.09
N TRP A 92 -7.35 -25.88 6.01
CA TRP A 92 -6.77 -25.08 4.94
C TRP A 92 -7.83 -24.39 4.08
N PHE A 93 -9.04 -24.93 4.00
CA PHE A 93 -10.17 -24.25 3.38
C PHE A 93 -10.56 -23.00 4.19
N ILE A 94 -10.72 -23.12 5.50
CA ILE A 94 -11.01 -22.00 6.41
C ILE A 94 -9.87 -20.96 6.38
N TYR A 95 -8.62 -21.43 6.47
CA TYR A 95 -7.45 -20.58 6.38
C TYR A 95 -7.41 -19.77 5.09
N THR A 96 -7.61 -20.41 3.94
CA THR A 96 -7.60 -19.76 2.64
C THR A 96 -8.73 -18.71 2.54
N GLY A 97 -9.92 -19.05 3.07
CA GLY A 97 -11.05 -18.11 3.13
C GLY A 97 -10.76 -16.90 4.01
N PHE A 98 -10.17 -17.12 5.17
CA PHE A 98 -9.80 -16.04 6.08
C PHE A 98 -8.72 -15.12 5.47
N MET A 99 -7.68 -15.69 4.87
CA MET A 99 -6.63 -14.92 4.21
C MET A 99 -7.17 -14.18 2.97
N MET A 100 -8.12 -14.76 2.24
CA MET A 100 -8.79 -14.10 1.13
C MET A 100 -9.62 -12.90 1.61
N LEU A 101 -10.35 -13.05 2.72
CA LEU A 101 -11.09 -11.95 3.33
C LEU A 101 -10.16 -10.80 3.73
N LEU A 102 -9.05 -11.11 4.41
CA LEU A 102 -8.06 -10.09 4.81
C LEU A 102 -7.44 -9.39 3.59
N LEU A 103 -7.04 -10.15 2.58
CA LEU A 103 -6.48 -9.61 1.34
C LEU A 103 -7.47 -8.65 0.67
N LEU A 104 -8.71 -9.08 0.47
CA LEU A 104 -9.74 -8.26 -0.17
C LEU A 104 -10.11 -7.02 0.68
N ALA A 105 -10.11 -7.14 2.02
CA ALA A 105 -10.33 -6.01 2.92
C ALA A 105 -9.21 -4.96 2.78
N VAL A 106 -7.94 -5.39 2.72
CA VAL A 106 -6.80 -4.47 2.49
C VAL A 106 -6.93 -3.79 1.12
N TYR A 107 -7.28 -4.52 0.07
CA TYR A 107 -7.50 -3.92 -1.25
C TYR A 107 -8.68 -2.96 -1.28
N ALA A 108 -9.79 -3.26 -0.59
CA ALA A 108 -10.93 -2.34 -0.48
C ALA A 108 -10.52 -1.03 0.22
N THR A 109 -9.76 -1.14 1.32
CA THR A 109 -9.20 0.01 2.02
C THR A 109 -8.23 0.81 1.13
N ASP A 110 -7.37 0.12 0.38
CA ASP A 110 -6.43 0.74 -0.55
C ASP A 110 -7.12 1.51 -1.67
N PHE A 111 -8.20 0.98 -2.22
CA PHE A 111 -9.00 1.68 -3.24
C PHE A 111 -9.65 2.95 -2.68
N GLY A 112 -10.19 2.90 -1.46
CA GLY A 112 -10.73 4.06 -0.78
C GLY A 112 -9.65 5.10 -0.46
N HIS A 113 -8.51 4.66 0.06
CA HIS A 113 -7.36 5.50 0.36
C HIS A 113 -6.81 6.18 -0.90
N TYR A 114 -6.69 5.44 -2.00
CA TYR A 114 -6.24 5.99 -3.27
C TYR A 114 -7.23 6.98 -3.89
N ALA A 115 -8.52 6.70 -3.79
CA ALA A 115 -9.55 7.61 -4.26
C ALA A 115 -9.55 8.96 -3.53
N TYR A 116 -9.07 8.99 -2.28
CA TYR A 116 -9.04 10.19 -1.44
C TYR A 116 -7.70 10.92 -1.51
N LEU A 117 -6.57 10.21 -1.45
CA LEU A 117 -5.22 10.78 -1.32
C LEU A 117 -4.34 10.60 -2.57
N GLU A 118 -4.82 9.89 -3.60
CA GLU A 118 -4.05 9.53 -4.80
C GLU A 118 -2.73 8.79 -4.48
N GLN A 119 -2.69 8.12 -3.33
CA GLN A 119 -1.57 7.32 -2.84
C GLN A 119 -2.02 5.92 -2.46
N ARG A 120 -1.16 4.94 -2.71
CA ARG A 120 -1.39 3.56 -2.24
C ARG A 120 -1.43 3.53 -0.72
N LEU A 121 -2.16 2.56 -0.17
CA LEU A 121 -2.29 2.38 1.27
C LEU A 121 -0.91 2.28 1.93
N ASN A 122 -0.62 3.17 2.86
CA ASN A 122 0.66 3.29 3.56
C ASN A 122 0.45 3.43 5.08
N ALA A 123 1.56 3.48 5.83
CA ALA A 123 1.52 3.52 7.30
C ALA A 123 0.85 4.78 7.87
N THR A 124 0.71 5.86 7.09
CA THR A 124 0.00 7.07 7.56
C THR A 124 -1.48 6.82 7.79
N ALA A 125 -2.04 5.79 7.12
CA ALA A 125 -3.42 5.36 7.36
C ALA A 125 -3.67 4.93 8.82
N LEU A 126 -2.63 4.54 9.57
CA LEU A 126 -2.77 4.22 10.99
C LEU A 126 -3.18 5.42 11.85
N ARG A 127 -2.93 6.65 11.39
CA ARG A 127 -3.41 7.87 12.07
C ARG A 127 -4.93 7.92 12.16
N PHE A 128 -5.65 7.35 11.21
CA PHE A 128 -7.11 7.24 11.26
C PHE A 128 -7.59 6.33 12.41
N LEU A 129 -6.72 5.47 12.96
CA LEU A 129 -7.03 4.63 14.11
C LEU A 129 -6.92 5.38 15.46
N GLU A 130 -6.27 6.53 15.50
CA GLU A 130 -6.12 7.35 16.72
C GLU A 130 -7.47 7.89 17.19
N ASN A 131 -8.39 8.16 16.25
CA ASN A 131 -9.74 8.65 16.52
C ASN A 131 -10.79 7.76 15.82
N LEU A 132 -10.90 6.50 16.26
CA LEU A 132 -11.74 5.47 15.64
C LEU A 132 -13.20 5.89 15.45
N GLN A 133 -13.79 6.60 16.41
CA GLN A 133 -15.18 7.02 16.32
C GLN A 133 -15.39 8.02 15.18
N ILE A 134 -14.51 9.00 15.04
CA ILE A 134 -14.58 10.01 13.99
C ILE A 134 -14.36 9.33 12.64
N SER A 135 -13.31 8.51 12.53
CA SER A 135 -12.96 7.81 11.29
C SER A 135 -14.07 6.85 10.84
N ALA A 136 -14.65 6.08 11.77
CA ALA A 136 -15.77 5.19 11.47
C ALA A 136 -17.00 5.96 10.97
N THR A 137 -17.30 7.10 11.59
CA THR A 137 -18.42 7.97 11.20
C THR A 137 -18.18 8.52 9.78
N MET A 138 -16.97 9.01 9.50
CA MET A 138 -16.59 9.51 8.17
C MET A 138 -16.71 8.42 7.09
N VAL A 139 -16.20 7.22 7.37
CA VAL A 139 -16.29 6.08 6.45
C VAL A 139 -17.76 5.72 6.19
N TRP A 140 -18.59 5.68 7.24
CA TRP A 140 -20.00 5.37 7.12
C TRP A 140 -20.78 6.40 6.29
N GLN A 141 -20.46 7.68 6.44
CA GLN A 141 -21.13 8.77 5.72
C GLN A 141 -20.63 8.94 4.28
N THR A 142 -19.36 8.63 4.03
CA THR A 142 -18.71 8.90 2.73
C THR A 142 -18.82 7.70 1.78
N TYR A 143 -18.77 6.48 2.31
CA TYR A 143 -18.71 5.26 1.49
C TYR A 143 -19.97 4.40 1.67
N PRO A 144 -20.42 3.69 0.62
CA PRO A 144 -21.54 2.76 0.69
C PRO A 144 -21.12 1.47 1.42
N VAL A 145 -20.91 1.53 2.74
CA VAL A 145 -20.31 0.46 3.56
C VAL A 145 -21.08 -0.85 3.44
N ILE A 146 -22.41 -0.81 3.44
CA ILE A 146 -23.25 -2.01 3.32
C ILE A 146 -23.04 -2.69 1.96
N THR A 147 -23.13 -1.92 0.89
CA THR A 147 -22.90 -2.44 -0.48
C THR A 147 -21.49 -2.97 -0.64
N GLY A 148 -20.48 -2.22 -0.15
CA GLY A 148 -19.10 -2.65 -0.13
C GLY A 148 -18.88 -3.96 0.63
N GLY A 149 -19.50 -4.11 1.79
CA GLY A 149 -19.48 -5.34 2.58
C GLY A 149 -20.12 -6.53 1.86
N LEU A 150 -21.26 -6.33 1.21
CA LEU A 150 -21.91 -7.38 0.40
C LEU A 150 -21.05 -7.81 -0.78
N VAL A 151 -20.44 -6.85 -1.49
CA VAL A 151 -19.51 -7.14 -2.59
C VAL A 151 -18.28 -7.91 -2.08
N LEU A 152 -17.72 -7.51 -0.94
CA LEU A 152 -16.60 -8.21 -0.32
C LEU A 152 -16.97 -9.67 0.02
N ILE A 153 -18.10 -9.91 0.65
CA ILE A 153 -18.60 -11.27 0.96
C ILE A 153 -18.78 -12.07 -0.33
N LEU A 154 -19.37 -11.49 -1.36
CA LEU A 154 -19.57 -12.15 -2.66
C LEU A 154 -18.23 -12.52 -3.32
N LEU A 155 -17.23 -11.64 -3.28
CA LEU A 155 -15.90 -11.91 -3.81
C LEU A 155 -15.19 -13.03 -3.05
N VAL A 156 -15.28 -13.04 -1.71
CA VAL A 156 -14.75 -14.14 -0.88
C VAL A 156 -15.43 -15.45 -1.23
N TYR A 157 -16.77 -15.44 -1.28
CA TYR A 157 -17.56 -16.63 -1.63
C TYR A 157 -17.16 -17.18 -3.01
N THR A 158 -17.15 -16.32 -4.03
CA THR A 158 -16.76 -16.70 -5.39
C THR A 158 -15.34 -17.26 -5.44
N SER A 159 -14.40 -16.63 -4.74
CA SER A 159 -13.02 -17.13 -4.64
C SER A 159 -12.94 -18.52 -4.00
N LEU A 160 -13.75 -18.77 -2.96
CA LEU A 160 -13.82 -20.08 -2.30
C LEU A 160 -14.48 -21.15 -3.19
N VAL A 161 -15.50 -20.79 -3.98
CA VAL A 161 -16.09 -21.70 -4.97
C VAL A 161 -15.06 -22.08 -6.03
N VAL A 162 -14.33 -21.11 -6.59
CA VAL A 162 -13.24 -21.36 -7.54
C VAL A 162 -12.16 -22.23 -6.92
N PHE A 163 -11.78 -21.92 -5.67
CA PHE A 163 -10.81 -22.69 -4.92
C PHE A 163 -11.25 -24.15 -4.72
N ARG A 164 -12.47 -24.36 -4.29
CA ARG A 164 -13.04 -25.71 -4.10
C ARG A 164 -13.07 -26.48 -5.41
N PHE A 165 -13.47 -25.84 -6.49
CA PHE A 165 -13.44 -26.44 -7.82
C PHE A 165 -12.01 -26.76 -8.25
N ALA A 166 -11.07 -25.85 -8.11
CA ALA A 166 -9.66 -26.05 -8.49
C ALA A 166 -8.97 -27.16 -7.68
N THR A 167 -9.29 -27.32 -6.39
CA THR A 167 -8.65 -28.28 -5.49
C THR A 167 -9.38 -29.62 -5.41
N GLY A 168 -10.68 -29.66 -5.71
CA GLY A 168 -11.53 -30.86 -5.60
C GLY A 168 -11.07 -32.06 -6.44
N TYR A 169 -10.33 -31.80 -7.53
CA TYR A 169 -9.78 -32.87 -8.39
C TYR A 169 -8.46 -33.46 -7.89
N ILE A 170 -7.90 -32.96 -6.79
CA ILE A 170 -6.65 -33.49 -6.24
C ILE A 170 -6.95 -34.74 -5.43
N GLN A 171 -6.74 -35.92 -6.05
CA GLN A 171 -6.94 -37.20 -5.38
C GLN A 171 -5.68 -37.64 -4.62
N PRO A 172 -5.82 -38.29 -3.47
CA PRO A 172 -4.70 -38.94 -2.78
C PRO A 172 -4.05 -40.00 -3.69
N ILE A 173 -2.71 -40.06 -3.73
CA ILE A 173 -1.97 -41.14 -4.37
C ILE A 173 -1.17 -41.87 -3.28
N PRO A 174 -1.59 -43.07 -2.86
CA PRO A 174 -0.86 -43.85 -1.88
C PRO A 174 0.56 -44.20 -2.39
N GLY A 175 1.55 -44.00 -1.54
CA GLY A 175 2.94 -44.45 -1.84
C GLY A 175 3.69 -43.65 -2.90
N GLN A 176 3.19 -42.52 -3.35
CA GLN A 176 3.77 -41.73 -4.43
C GLN A 176 5.29 -41.41 -4.22
N TYR A 177 5.72 -41.27 -2.98
CA TYR A 177 7.14 -41.03 -2.63
C TYR A 177 7.55 -41.81 -1.39
N ASN A 178 7.69 -43.09 -1.54
CA ASN A 178 8.05 -43.97 -0.41
C ASN A 178 9.57 -43.90 -0.09
N ARG A 179 10.42 -43.45 -1.04
CA ARG A 179 11.87 -43.39 -0.87
C ARG A 179 12.28 -42.06 -0.27
N TRP A 180 13.08 -42.07 0.81
CA TRP A 180 13.49 -40.89 1.57
C TRP A 180 14.20 -39.83 0.71
N TYR A 181 15.09 -40.23 -0.22
CA TYR A 181 15.82 -39.31 -1.09
C TYR A 181 14.88 -38.50 -2.04
N LYS A 182 13.79 -39.11 -2.50
CA LYS A 182 12.78 -38.39 -3.31
C LYS A 182 12.05 -37.31 -2.49
N LYS A 183 11.73 -37.61 -1.23
CA LYS A 183 11.15 -36.65 -0.31
C LYS A 183 12.09 -35.47 -0.08
N THR A 184 13.35 -35.74 0.20
CA THR A 184 14.39 -34.74 0.43
C THR A 184 14.58 -33.87 -0.81
N ALA A 185 14.68 -34.45 -2.01
CA ALA A 185 14.79 -33.73 -3.26
C ALA A 185 13.61 -32.78 -3.49
N ILE A 186 12.38 -33.23 -3.22
CA ILE A 186 11.18 -32.39 -3.35
C ILE A 186 11.20 -31.20 -2.38
N VAL A 187 11.58 -31.43 -1.13
CA VAL A 187 11.70 -30.37 -0.12
C VAL A 187 12.71 -29.32 -0.57
N ILE A 188 13.89 -29.76 -1.01
CA ILE A 188 14.96 -28.87 -1.48
C ILE A 188 14.50 -28.08 -2.71
N ILE A 189 13.91 -28.72 -3.70
CA ILE A 189 13.40 -28.04 -4.90
C ILE A 189 12.32 -27.04 -4.52
N THR A 190 11.36 -27.44 -3.66
CA THR A 190 10.29 -26.53 -3.21
C THR A 190 10.86 -25.34 -2.46
N PHE A 191 11.86 -25.55 -1.60
CA PHE A 191 12.56 -24.48 -0.88
C PHE A 191 13.18 -23.46 -1.83
N PHE A 192 13.96 -23.92 -2.82
CA PHE A 192 14.60 -23.01 -3.78
C PHE A 192 13.59 -22.29 -4.68
N VAL A 193 12.52 -22.96 -5.10
CA VAL A 193 11.45 -22.35 -5.91
C VAL A 193 10.75 -21.24 -5.11
N VAL A 194 10.43 -21.48 -3.84
CA VAL A 194 9.81 -20.48 -2.97
C VAL A 194 10.78 -19.36 -2.68
N LEU A 195 12.04 -19.67 -2.36
CA LEU A 195 13.09 -18.67 -2.11
C LEU A 195 13.27 -17.76 -3.32
N PHE A 196 13.38 -18.32 -4.53
CA PHE A 196 13.50 -17.56 -5.76
C PHE A 196 12.27 -16.71 -6.05
N GLY A 197 11.08 -17.25 -5.82
CA GLY A 197 9.83 -16.51 -5.95
C GLY A 197 9.71 -15.33 -4.98
N LEU A 198 10.16 -15.50 -3.73
CA LEU A 198 10.23 -14.43 -2.72
C LEU A 198 11.34 -13.42 -3.04
N TYR A 199 12.47 -13.87 -3.60
CA TYR A 199 13.54 -12.97 -4.03
C TYR A 199 13.12 -12.09 -5.22
N GLY A 200 12.32 -12.61 -6.13
CA GLY A 200 11.57 -11.89 -7.15
C GLY A 200 12.35 -11.38 -8.37
N LYS A 201 13.70 -11.37 -8.34
CA LYS A 201 14.54 -10.97 -9.48
C LYS A 201 15.91 -11.63 -9.42
N ILE A 202 16.58 -11.75 -10.60
CA ILE A 202 17.96 -12.22 -10.70
C ILE A 202 18.87 -10.98 -10.59
N SER A 203 19.29 -10.65 -9.37
CA SER A 203 20.17 -9.51 -9.07
C SER A 203 20.83 -9.72 -7.71
N TRP A 204 21.83 -8.92 -7.35
CA TRP A 204 22.45 -8.92 -6.02
C TRP A 204 21.47 -8.55 -4.89
N TYR A 205 20.40 -7.81 -5.20
CA TYR A 205 19.38 -7.40 -4.24
C TYR A 205 18.02 -8.02 -4.58
N PRO A 206 17.20 -8.38 -3.59
CA PRO A 206 15.84 -8.84 -3.84
C PRO A 206 14.98 -7.74 -4.46
N LEU A 207 13.84 -8.12 -5.00
CA LEU A 207 12.85 -7.18 -5.49
C LEU A 207 12.34 -6.31 -4.32
N ARG A 208 12.51 -4.99 -4.45
CA ARG A 208 12.13 -4.00 -3.44
C ARG A 208 10.98 -3.14 -3.96
N TRP A 209 10.26 -2.50 -3.06
CA TRP A 209 9.21 -1.54 -3.41
C TRP A 209 9.72 -0.41 -4.31
N SER A 210 10.98 0.01 -4.14
CA SER A 210 11.63 1.04 -4.97
C SER A 210 11.77 0.64 -6.45
N ASP A 211 11.76 -0.66 -6.78
CA ASP A 211 11.78 -1.12 -8.18
C ASP A 211 10.47 -0.75 -8.91
N ALA A 212 9.41 -0.36 -8.19
CA ALA A 212 8.18 0.14 -8.78
C ALA A 212 8.31 1.54 -9.38
N PHE A 213 9.32 2.32 -8.97
CA PHE A 213 9.59 3.67 -9.52
C PHE A 213 10.51 3.63 -10.74
N PHE A 214 10.11 2.87 -11.74
CA PHE A 214 10.86 2.68 -12.99
C PHE A 214 10.54 3.71 -14.08
N SER A 215 9.49 4.50 -13.89
CA SER A 215 8.97 5.46 -14.86
C SER A 215 8.82 6.84 -14.22
N THR A 216 8.91 7.89 -15.03
CA THR A 216 8.56 9.27 -14.64
C THR A 216 7.04 9.46 -14.50
N HIS A 217 6.25 8.56 -15.09
CA HIS A 217 4.80 8.57 -14.97
C HIS A 217 4.38 7.98 -13.59
N VAL A 218 3.97 8.84 -12.68
CA VAL A 218 3.71 8.48 -11.27
C VAL A 218 2.71 7.32 -11.13
N PHE A 219 1.61 7.34 -11.89
CA PHE A 219 0.59 6.31 -11.82
C PHE A 219 1.10 4.92 -12.25
N SER A 220 2.13 4.83 -13.12
CA SER A 220 2.77 3.55 -13.49
C SER A 220 3.39 2.86 -12.28
N GLY A 221 4.09 3.60 -11.43
CA GLY A 221 4.65 3.09 -10.18
C GLY A 221 3.57 2.65 -9.19
N GLN A 222 2.52 3.47 -9.05
CA GLN A 222 1.37 3.15 -8.20
C GLN A 222 0.65 1.88 -8.67
N LEU A 223 0.48 1.70 -9.98
CA LEU A 223 -0.12 0.52 -10.58
C LEU A 223 0.73 -0.74 -10.36
N ALA A 224 2.06 -0.63 -10.45
CA ALA A 224 2.98 -1.75 -10.22
C ALA A 224 2.95 -2.21 -8.76
N THR A 225 2.82 -1.30 -7.82
CA THR A 225 2.93 -1.57 -6.38
C THR A 225 1.81 -2.47 -5.87
N ASN A 226 2.16 -3.39 -4.95
CA ASN A 226 1.18 -4.18 -4.19
C ASN A 226 0.88 -3.48 -2.86
N PRO A 227 -0.39 -3.22 -2.51
CA PRO A 227 -0.74 -2.43 -1.32
C PRO A 227 -0.29 -3.07 -0.01
N ILE A 228 -0.29 -4.40 0.09
CA ILE A 228 0.13 -5.11 1.30
C ILE A 228 1.63 -4.89 1.53
N LEU A 229 2.46 -5.13 0.50
CA LEU A 229 3.91 -4.94 0.61
C LEU A 229 4.26 -3.47 0.86
N TYR A 230 3.57 -2.55 0.19
CA TYR A 230 3.81 -1.12 0.36
C TYR A 230 3.48 -0.66 1.78
N PHE A 231 2.34 -1.10 2.32
CA PHE A 231 1.96 -0.81 3.70
C PHE A 231 3.01 -1.28 4.71
N PHE A 232 3.46 -2.54 4.62
CA PHE A 232 4.48 -3.06 5.54
C PHE A 232 5.84 -2.39 5.37
N ASN A 233 6.22 -2.01 4.15
CA ASN A 233 7.46 -1.27 3.93
C ASN A 233 7.42 0.13 4.53
N THR A 234 6.31 0.85 4.36
CA THR A 234 6.14 2.19 4.95
C THR A 234 5.99 2.12 6.47
N LEU A 235 5.42 1.04 7.01
CA LEU A 235 5.34 0.81 8.44
C LEU A 235 6.72 0.66 9.08
N LYS A 236 7.63 -0.04 8.42
CA LYS A 236 9.02 -0.20 8.88
C LYS A 236 9.77 1.13 8.95
N ASN A 237 9.47 2.06 8.06
CA ASN A 237 10.14 3.37 7.95
C ASN A 237 9.41 4.48 8.73
N LYS A 238 8.33 4.16 9.45
CA LYS A 238 7.54 5.14 10.21
C LYS A 238 8.32 5.74 11.38
N ASP A 239 9.28 5.03 11.90
CA ASP A 239 10.05 5.37 13.10
C ASP A 239 11.45 5.94 12.78
N GLU A 240 11.61 6.64 11.65
CA GLU A 240 12.72 7.59 11.55
C GLU A 240 12.39 8.77 12.49
N ALA A 241 12.52 8.49 13.79
CA ALA A 241 12.66 9.56 14.76
C ALA A 241 13.83 10.43 14.29
N PHE A 242 13.62 11.75 14.19
CA PHE A 242 14.71 12.65 13.90
C PHE A 242 15.85 12.41 14.91
N ASP A 243 17.08 12.46 14.44
CA ASP A 243 18.25 12.28 15.28
C ASP A 243 18.33 13.45 16.28
N LEU A 244 17.78 13.23 17.48
CA LEU A 244 17.73 14.25 18.52
C LEU A 244 19.13 14.80 18.91
N PRO A 245 20.17 13.97 19.06
CA PRO A 245 21.55 14.43 19.23
C PRO A 245 22.01 15.35 18.10
N ALA A 246 21.86 14.94 16.84
CA ALA A 246 22.24 15.76 15.68
C ALA A 246 21.39 17.05 15.57
N ALA A 247 20.11 17.00 15.92
CA ALA A 247 19.25 18.18 15.98
C ALA A 247 19.72 19.18 17.06
N LYS A 248 20.10 18.70 18.24
CA LYS A 248 20.66 19.55 19.32
C LYS A 248 22.01 20.15 18.94
N GLU A 249 22.87 19.40 18.26
CA GLU A 249 24.17 19.87 17.77
C GLU A 249 24.00 20.98 16.72
N SER A 250 23.03 20.82 15.81
CA SER A 250 22.73 21.78 14.73
C SER A 250 21.89 22.97 15.20
N TYR A 251 21.26 22.89 16.38
CA TYR A 251 20.34 23.91 16.87
C TYR A 251 20.95 25.32 16.99
N PRO A 252 22.17 25.53 17.48
CA PRO A 252 22.74 26.87 17.59
C PRO A 252 22.86 27.59 16.25
N LEU A 253 23.27 26.87 15.20
CA LEU A 253 23.36 27.39 13.83
C LEU A 253 21.99 27.79 13.30
N MET A 254 20.97 26.95 13.52
CA MET A 254 19.60 27.25 13.09
C MET A 254 18.98 28.39 13.88
N ALA A 255 19.27 28.48 15.19
CA ALA A 255 18.80 29.55 16.04
C ALA A 255 19.38 30.92 15.61
N GLU A 256 20.68 30.97 15.27
CA GLU A 256 21.34 32.14 14.72
C GLU A 256 20.71 32.53 13.36
N TYR A 257 20.56 31.56 12.45
CA TYR A 257 19.96 31.80 11.13
C TYR A 257 18.53 32.33 11.22
N LEU A 258 17.73 31.82 12.16
CA LEU A 258 16.35 32.27 12.40
C LEU A 258 16.27 33.54 13.26
N GLY A 259 17.37 34.01 13.84
CA GLY A 259 17.42 35.18 14.72
C GLY A 259 16.63 34.99 16.02
N ILE A 260 16.82 33.87 16.70
CA ILE A 260 16.15 33.55 17.96
C ILE A 260 16.89 34.22 19.10
N ASP A 261 16.20 35.08 19.87
CA ASP A 261 16.82 35.93 20.89
C ASP A 261 17.35 35.15 22.11
N ASN A 262 16.65 34.07 22.50
CA ASN A 262 17.00 33.26 23.67
C ASN A 262 17.02 31.76 23.28
N PRO A 263 18.04 31.29 22.55
CA PRO A 263 18.10 29.92 22.07
C PRO A 263 18.24 28.93 23.24
N ASN A 264 17.39 27.88 23.23
CA ASN A 264 17.42 26.81 24.21
C ASN A 264 17.58 25.44 23.52
N PRO A 265 18.82 24.89 23.46
CA PRO A 265 19.13 23.62 22.80
C PRO A 265 18.40 22.42 23.43
N ASP A 266 18.02 22.50 24.70
CA ASP A 266 17.33 21.39 25.37
C ASP A 266 15.86 21.29 25.00
N LYS A 267 15.24 22.42 24.69
CA LYS A 267 13.83 22.49 24.25
C LYS A 267 13.69 22.44 22.73
N LEU A 268 14.78 22.74 21.99
CA LEU A 268 14.73 22.94 20.54
C LEU A 268 13.63 23.94 20.15
N ASP A 269 13.57 25.06 20.89
CA ASP A 269 12.55 26.08 20.70
C ASP A 269 12.98 27.03 19.57
N TYR A 270 12.18 27.10 18.51
CA TYR A 270 12.40 27.98 17.36
C TYR A 270 11.45 29.19 17.35
N VAL A 271 10.84 29.51 18.51
CA VAL A 271 9.94 30.65 18.63
C VAL A 271 10.72 31.93 18.62
N ARG A 272 10.28 32.87 17.81
CA ARG A 272 10.83 34.21 17.69
C ARG A 272 9.78 35.20 18.14
N THR A 273 10.13 36.04 19.09
CA THR A 273 9.23 37.06 19.65
C THR A 273 9.66 38.44 19.19
N TYR A 274 8.74 39.20 18.65
CA TYR A 274 8.96 40.59 18.29
C TYR A 274 8.15 41.49 19.23
N GLU A 275 8.82 42.41 19.89
CA GLU A 275 8.16 43.51 20.59
C GLU A 275 7.95 44.66 19.60
N PHE A 276 6.72 45.06 19.42
CA PHE A 276 6.38 46.21 18.60
C PHE A 276 6.19 47.43 19.53
N ASP A 277 6.74 48.56 19.09
CA ASP A 277 6.52 49.84 19.78
C ASP A 277 5.05 50.22 19.67
N THR A 278 4.30 50.12 20.76
CA THR A 278 2.90 50.46 20.86
C THR A 278 2.81 51.94 21.24
N SER A 279 2.90 52.84 20.26
CA SER A 279 2.66 54.27 20.49
C SER A 279 1.23 54.51 20.96
N PRO A 280 1.00 55.26 22.06
CA PRO A 280 -0.32 55.55 22.56
C PRO A 280 -1.16 56.29 21.50
N GLY A 281 -2.33 55.71 21.14
CA GLY A 281 -3.29 56.35 20.20
C GLY A 281 -3.40 55.69 18.81
N ARG A 282 -2.62 54.63 18.52
CA ARG A 282 -2.82 53.82 17.32
C ARG A 282 -3.97 52.84 17.52
N LYS A 283 -5.04 52.98 16.72
CA LYS A 283 -6.10 51.97 16.73
C LYS A 283 -5.53 50.63 16.27
N GLU A 284 -5.66 49.63 17.11
CA GLU A 284 -5.28 48.27 16.74
C GLU A 284 -6.20 47.78 15.59
N PRO A 285 -5.64 47.32 14.48
CA PRO A 285 -6.44 46.79 13.40
C PRO A 285 -7.03 45.42 13.76
N ASN A 286 -8.22 45.15 13.27
CA ASN A 286 -8.74 43.80 13.28
C ASN A 286 -7.96 42.96 12.26
N VAL A 287 -7.48 41.81 12.66
CA VAL A 287 -6.75 40.86 11.80
C VAL A 287 -7.61 39.64 11.55
N VAL A 288 -7.87 39.37 10.25
CA VAL A 288 -8.55 38.12 9.84
C VAL A 288 -7.56 37.28 9.06
N VAL A 289 -7.26 36.09 9.59
CA VAL A 289 -6.39 35.13 8.91
C VAL A 289 -7.27 34.09 8.22
N VAL A 290 -7.10 33.94 6.90
CA VAL A 290 -7.82 32.95 6.11
C VAL A 290 -6.81 31.92 5.62
N ILE A 291 -6.94 30.69 6.09
CA ILE A 291 -6.10 29.55 5.67
C ILE A 291 -6.90 28.75 4.64
N LEU A 292 -6.39 28.68 3.41
CA LEU A 292 -7.00 27.90 2.32
C LEU A 292 -6.28 26.55 2.23
N GLU A 293 -6.79 25.54 2.92
CA GLU A 293 -6.23 24.19 2.89
C GLU A 293 -6.35 23.57 1.49
N SER A 294 -5.29 22.88 1.05
CA SER A 294 -5.24 22.18 -0.24
C SER A 294 -5.50 23.09 -1.46
N PHE A 295 -5.31 24.40 -1.31
CA PHE A 295 -5.46 25.36 -2.38
C PHE A 295 -4.14 25.58 -3.11
N ALA A 296 -3.96 24.87 -4.22
CA ALA A 296 -2.74 24.98 -5.02
C ALA A 296 -2.75 26.27 -5.88
N SER A 297 -1.59 26.91 -5.99
CA SER A 297 -1.40 28.17 -6.74
C SER A 297 -1.95 28.11 -8.17
N TYR A 298 -1.76 27.00 -8.88
CA TYR A 298 -2.26 26.83 -10.26
C TYR A 298 -3.79 26.85 -10.38
N LYS A 299 -4.52 26.76 -9.27
CA LYS A 299 -5.98 26.87 -9.22
C LYS A 299 -6.48 28.34 -9.18
N SER A 300 -5.57 29.32 -9.17
CA SER A 300 -5.91 30.74 -9.14
C SER A 300 -5.47 31.45 -10.42
N GLY A 301 -6.07 32.59 -10.73
CA GLY A 301 -5.62 33.47 -11.80
C GLY A 301 -4.20 34.00 -11.55
N LEU A 302 -3.83 34.24 -10.28
CA LEU A 302 -2.46 34.60 -9.86
C LEU A 302 -1.42 33.50 -10.21
N GLY A 303 -1.86 32.25 -10.30
CA GLY A 303 -1.06 31.10 -10.76
C GLY A 303 -1.14 30.86 -12.27
N ASN A 304 -1.64 31.82 -13.04
CA ASN A 304 -1.84 31.77 -14.50
C ASN A 304 -2.86 30.68 -14.95
N ASN A 305 -3.89 30.43 -14.16
CA ASN A 305 -4.98 29.57 -14.60
C ASN A 305 -5.79 30.25 -15.71
N PRO A 306 -5.91 29.68 -16.93
CA PRO A 306 -6.57 30.29 -18.05
C PRO A 306 -8.09 30.47 -17.88
N LEU A 307 -8.69 29.77 -16.91
CA LEU A 307 -10.13 29.84 -16.62
C LEU A 307 -10.50 30.98 -15.65
N ASP A 308 -9.49 31.66 -15.09
CA ASP A 308 -9.67 32.71 -14.08
C ASP A 308 -10.70 32.38 -12.97
N PRO A 309 -10.48 31.26 -12.23
CA PRO A 309 -11.50 30.77 -11.29
C PRO A 309 -11.60 31.61 -9.99
N THR A 310 -10.66 32.53 -9.77
CA THR A 310 -10.52 33.27 -8.50
C THR A 310 -10.46 34.81 -8.66
N PRO A 311 -11.36 35.45 -9.42
CA PRO A 311 -11.25 36.88 -9.73
C PRO A 311 -11.27 37.79 -8.49
N ASN A 312 -11.94 37.38 -7.41
CA ASN A 312 -11.96 38.16 -6.17
C ASN A 312 -10.66 38.05 -5.37
N LEU A 313 -10.01 36.86 -5.37
CA LEU A 313 -8.71 36.69 -4.75
C LEU A 313 -7.64 37.48 -5.51
N ASP A 314 -7.70 37.43 -6.83
CA ASP A 314 -6.76 38.12 -7.71
C ASP A 314 -6.87 39.66 -7.54
N ARG A 315 -8.11 40.19 -7.39
CA ARG A 315 -8.34 41.56 -7.04
C ARG A 315 -7.76 41.94 -5.68
N LEU A 316 -8.01 41.13 -4.64
CA LEU A 316 -7.46 41.37 -3.29
C LEU A 316 -5.93 41.39 -3.31
N ALA A 317 -5.33 40.49 -4.08
CA ALA A 317 -3.87 40.48 -4.24
C ALA A 317 -3.31 41.69 -4.99
N ALA A 318 -4.06 42.22 -5.95
CA ALA A 318 -3.69 43.45 -6.65
C ALA A 318 -3.84 44.71 -5.78
N GLU A 319 -4.81 44.77 -4.87
CA GLU A 319 -5.04 45.85 -3.92
C GLU A 319 -4.12 45.80 -2.69
N GLY A 320 -3.55 44.62 -2.37
CA GLY A 320 -2.75 44.36 -1.19
C GLY A 320 -1.28 44.05 -1.47
N HIS A 321 -0.65 43.31 -0.56
CA HIS A 321 0.71 42.80 -0.72
C HIS A 321 0.64 41.33 -1.09
N PHE A 322 1.10 40.97 -2.29
CA PHE A 322 1.15 39.58 -2.75
C PHE A 322 2.60 39.05 -2.77
N TYR A 323 2.87 38.04 -1.94
CA TYR A 323 4.17 37.39 -1.86
C TYR A 323 4.19 36.14 -2.76
N ARG A 324 4.74 36.27 -3.98
CA ARG A 324 4.76 35.17 -4.99
C ARG A 324 5.59 33.98 -4.57
N ASN A 325 6.64 34.20 -3.81
CA ASN A 325 7.59 33.16 -3.39
C ASN A 325 7.40 32.77 -1.92
N PHE A 326 6.16 32.77 -1.46
CA PHE A 326 5.81 32.27 -0.14
C PHE A 326 5.48 30.79 -0.23
N TYR A 327 6.26 29.95 0.45
CA TYR A 327 6.10 28.50 0.46
C TYR A 327 5.79 28.04 1.88
N VAL A 328 4.89 27.07 1.99
CA VAL A 328 4.56 26.38 3.24
C VAL A 328 5.12 24.96 3.14
N THR A 329 5.79 24.50 4.19
CA THR A 329 6.35 23.15 4.30
C THR A 329 5.32 22.16 4.83
#